data_7b32c5ba4030b341f7bce1738bf2347d
#
_entry.id   7b32c5ba4030b341f7bce1738bf2347d
#
_cell.length_a   1.000
_cell.length_b   1.000
_cell.length_c   1.000
_cell.angle_alpha   90.00
_cell.angle_beta   90.00
_cell.angle_gamma   90.00
#
_symmetry.space_group_name_H-M   'P 1'
#
loop_
_entity.id
_entity.type
_entity.pdbx_description
1 polymer ?
#
loop_
_entity_poly.entity_id
_entity_poly.type
_entity_poly.pdbx_seq_one_letter_code
_entity_poly.pdbx_strand_id
1 'polypeptide(L)'
;VHESDALTAAFRQVDLSQVPSPCHVLHRGLLESNLRILRSVMDRSGARVLLALKGFAQFSEAKLISKYLVGTTASGIHEALLGREEFGGEVHAYSPAFKDEEFAQLLRVADHMSFNSLSQWKRYRAAAQAAKRKISFGLRVNPEHAEVEVELYNPCASGSRLGTLRSEITDVSDLDGLEGLHFHTMCQQGADVLQRTVAAFESKFGEFIPRLKWVNFGGGHHITRPGYDLDLLVKVITDFRARWGQHIQVYLEPGEAIGIGTGVLVGTVLDLVHKGVDIAIIDVSATCHMPDTLEMPYRADILDGDLPGKLAHTYRLGSVTCLAGDIIGDYSFAEPLKIGQRLVFMDMSHYTFVKNTTFNGVPLPAIATFDPAVGQTQVIRRFGYADYKNRLS
;
A
#
# COMPACT_ATOMS: atom_id res chain seq x y z
N VAL A 1 -0.31 9.94 -20.97
CA VAL A 1 0.86 9.06 -20.73
C VAL A 1 0.38 8.02 -19.75
N HIS A 2 0.29 6.76 -20.17
CA HIS A 2 -0.05 5.66 -19.26
C HIS A 2 1.05 5.52 -18.20
N GLU A 3 0.71 5.11 -16.99
CA GLU A 3 1.69 4.79 -15.91
C GLU A 3 2.82 3.90 -16.41
N SER A 4 2.49 2.95 -17.28
CA SER A 4 3.44 2.03 -17.88
C SER A 4 4.51 2.72 -18.75
N ASP A 5 4.25 3.89 -19.33
CA ASP A 5 5.19 4.51 -20.27
C ASP A 5 6.43 5.06 -19.59
N ALA A 6 6.28 5.77 -18.46
CA ALA A 6 7.42 6.31 -17.71
C ALA A 6 8.24 5.19 -17.04
N LEU A 7 7.54 4.20 -16.45
CA LEU A 7 8.17 3.03 -15.85
C LEU A 7 8.90 2.20 -16.91
N THR A 8 8.25 1.93 -18.05
CA THR A 8 8.81 1.21 -19.20
C THR A 8 10.06 1.91 -19.72
N ALA A 9 9.99 3.23 -19.96
CA ALA A 9 11.13 4.00 -20.44
C ALA A 9 12.32 3.97 -19.46
N ALA A 10 12.02 4.05 -18.14
CA ALA A 10 13.05 3.98 -17.11
C ALA A 10 13.73 2.60 -17.06
N PHE A 11 12.95 1.52 -17.05
CA PHE A 11 13.51 0.16 -16.91
C PHE A 11 14.13 -0.38 -18.19
N ARG A 12 13.86 0.18 -19.37
CA ARG A 12 14.66 -0.10 -20.59
C ARG A 12 16.11 0.38 -20.48
N GLN A 13 16.42 1.27 -19.56
CA GLN A 13 17.77 1.81 -19.32
C GLN A 13 18.49 1.11 -18.16
N VAL A 14 17.81 0.23 -17.42
CA VAL A 14 18.38 -0.49 -16.27
C VAL A 14 18.90 -1.85 -16.71
N ASP A 15 20.17 -2.14 -16.45
CA ASP A 15 20.72 -3.48 -16.63
C ASP A 15 20.20 -4.42 -15.53
N LEU A 16 19.28 -5.29 -15.91
CA LEU A 16 18.67 -6.30 -15.03
C LEU A 16 19.36 -7.67 -15.16
N SER A 17 20.38 -7.83 -15.99
CA SER A 17 21.06 -9.11 -16.23
C SER A 17 21.77 -9.64 -14.99
N GLN A 18 22.26 -8.74 -14.14
CA GLN A 18 23.07 -9.04 -12.96
C GLN A 18 22.27 -9.18 -11.65
N VAL A 19 20.98 -8.84 -11.67
CA VAL A 19 20.16 -9.01 -10.45
C VAL A 19 19.82 -10.50 -10.23
N PRO A 20 19.61 -10.94 -8.99
CA PRO A 20 19.11 -12.28 -8.72
C PRO A 20 17.74 -12.51 -9.38
N SER A 21 17.30 -13.76 -9.45
CA SER A 21 15.96 -14.11 -9.89
C SER A 21 15.36 -15.12 -8.92
N PRO A 22 14.09 -14.92 -8.48
CA PRO A 22 13.30 -13.70 -8.68
C PRO A 22 13.80 -12.49 -7.86
N CYS A 23 13.53 -11.25 -8.32
CA CYS A 23 13.99 -10.04 -7.65
C CYS A 23 13.04 -8.86 -7.84
N HIS A 24 12.64 -8.21 -6.76
CA HIS A 24 12.05 -6.88 -6.82
C HIS A 24 13.14 -5.83 -7.03
N VAL A 25 12.98 -4.98 -8.03
CA VAL A 25 13.90 -3.88 -8.34
C VAL A 25 13.14 -2.57 -8.30
N LEU A 26 13.45 -1.73 -7.30
CA LEU A 26 12.90 -0.39 -7.17
C LEU A 26 13.77 0.63 -7.93
N HIS A 27 13.16 1.58 -8.61
CA HIS A 27 13.83 2.72 -9.23
C HIS A 27 13.70 3.95 -8.32
N ARG A 28 14.78 4.31 -7.63
CA ARG A 28 14.81 5.39 -6.63
C ARG A 28 14.34 6.75 -7.17
N GLY A 29 14.70 7.10 -8.41
CA GLY A 29 14.29 8.38 -9.01
C GLY A 29 12.78 8.47 -9.25
N LEU A 30 12.12 7.37 -9.64
CA LEU A 30 10.66 7.33 -9.79
C LEU A 30 9.96 7.42 -8.41
N LEU A 31 10.48 6.72 -7.40
CA LEU A 31 9.99 6.86 -6.03
C LEU A 31 10.09 8.32 -5.54
N GLU A 32 11.23 8.98 -5.76
CA GLU A 32 11.41 10.37 -5.36
C GLU A 32 10.43 11.30 -6.10
N SER A 33 10.12 11.03 -7.36
CA SER A 33 9.13 11.80 -8.12
C SER A 33 7.74 11.72 -7.48
N ASN A 34 7.30 10.52 -7.07
CA ASN A 34 6.06 10.34 -6.33
C ASN A 34 6.06 11.10 -4.99
N LEU A 35 7.17 11.02 -4.25
CA LEU A 35 7.31 11.71 -2.97
C LEU A 35 7.25 13.23 -3.12
N ARG A 36 7.78 13.80 -4.20
CA ARG A 36 7.69 15.24 -4.51
C ARG A 36 6.25 15.68 -4.77
N ILE A 37 5.44 14.86 -5.44
CA ILE A 37 4.02 15.13 -5.66
C ILE A 37 3.29 15.18 -4.30
N LEU A 38 3.51 14.19 -3.44
CA LEU A 38 2.90 14.13 -2.11
C LEU A 38 3.34 15.32 -1.23
N ARG A 39 4.60 15.70 -1.31
CA ARG A 39 5.11 16.88 -0.63
C ARG A 39 4.43 18.16 -1.10
N SER A 40 4.23 18.32 -2.41
CA SER A 40 3.52 19.49 -2.94
C SER A 40 2.07 19.58 -2.44
N VAL A 41 1.38 18.45 -2.27
CA VAL A 41 0.04 18.43 -1.66
C VAL A 41 0.09 18.93 -0.23
N MET A 42 1.06 18.49 0.56
CA MET A 42 1.25 18.94 1.95
C MET A 42 1.50 20.46 2.01
N ASP A 43 2.43 20.96 1.20
CA ASP A 43 2.82 22.38 1.19
C ASP A 43 1.66 23.29 0.76
N ARG A 44 0.81 22.83 -0.16
CA ARG A 44 -0.33 23.60 -0.69
C ARG A 44 -1.58 23.54 0.18
N SER A 45 -1.83 22.42 0.86
CA SER A 45 -3.08 22.18 1.61
C SER A 45 -2.92 22.30 3.12
N GLY A 46 -1.69 22.18 3.63
CA GLY A 46 -1.40 22.02 5.06
C GLY A 46 -1.79 20.67 5.63
N ALA A 47 -2.16 19.70 4.80
CA ALA A 47 -2.33 18.31 5.24
C ALA A 47 -0.99 17.69 5.63
N ARG A 48 -1.04 16.58 6.34
CA ARG A 48 0.11 15.73 6.67
C ARG A 48 -0.07 14.38 6.00
N VAL A 49 0.96 13.90 5.31
CA VAL A 49 0.92 12.62 4.58
C VAL A 49 1.78 11.60 5.29
N LEU A 50 1.21 10.43 5.53
CA LEU A 50 1.83 9.25 6.13
C LEU A 50 1.99 8.16 5.08
N LEU A 51 3.09 7.41 5.15
CA LEU A 51 3.24 6.18 4.37
C LEU A 51 2.44 5.05 5.01
N ALA A 52 1.47 4.46 4.31
CA ALA A 52 0.80 3.25 4.76
C ALA A 52 1.66 2.00 4.44
N LEU A 53 2.25 1.41 5.49
CA LEU A 53 3.21 0.30 5.35
C LEU A 53 2.60 -0.95 4.72
N LYS A 54 1.30 -1.16 4.87
CA LYS A 54 0.57 -2.25 4.18
C LYS A 54 0.67 -2.19 2.65
N GLY A 55 0.86 -0.99 2.10
CA GLY A 55 0.96 -0.79 0.64
C GLY A 55 2.39 -0.70 0.13
N PHE A 56 3.31 -0.16 0.92
CA PHE A 56 4.73 -0.04 0.58
C PHE A 56 5.58 -0.07 1.85
N ALA A 57 6.56 -0.96 1.93
CA ALA A 57 7.36 -1.13 3.16
C ALA A 57 8.86 -1.38 2.91
N GLN A 58 9.39 -1.03 1.74
CA GLN A 58 10.83 -1.17 1.47
C GLN A 58 11.63 -0.14 2.28
N PHE A 59 11.99 -0.50 3.52
CA PHE A 59 12.62 0.41 4.48
C PHE A 59 14.08 0.80 4.13
N SER A 60 14.73 0.14 3.18
CA SER A 60 16.00 0.62 2.64
C SER A 60 15.92 2.05 2.08
N GLU A 61 14.72 2.48 1.70
CA GLU A 61 14.44 3.84 1.21
C GLU A 61 13.88 4.78 2.30
N ALA A 62 13.83 4.35 3.55
CA ALA A 62 13.25 5.12 4.65
C ALA A 62 13.86 6.52 4.80
N LYS A 63 15.18 6.65 4.64
CA LYS A 63 15.88 7.95 4.67
C LYS A 63 15.44 8.92 3.56
N LEU A 64 15.11 8.39 2.39
CA LEU A 64 14.56 9.20 1.29
C LEU A 64 13.13 9.60 1.62
N ILE A 65 12.29 8.65 2.01
CA ILE A 65 10.88 8.85 2.30
C ILE A 65 10.68 9.87 3.43
N SER A 66 11.46 9.78 4.51
CA SER A 66 11.37 10.68 5.68
C SER A 66 11.72 12.15 5.38
N LYS A 67 12.35 12.44 4.23
CA LYS A 67 12.56 13.83 3.79
C LYS A 67 11.28 14.49 3.28
N TYR A 68 10.32 13.69 2.85
CA TYR A 68 9.11 14.16 2.18
C TYR A 68 7.85 13.96 3.02
N LEU A 69 7.73 12.82 3.70
CA LEU A 69 6.55 12.43 4.48
C LEU A 69 6.78 12.62 5.97
N VAL A 70 5.69 12.76 6.74
CA VAL A 70 5.78 13.07 8.18
C VAL A 70 5.92 11.84 9.06
N GLY A 71 5.68 10.65 8.53
CA GLY A 71 5.74 9.40 9.27
C GLY A 71 5.05 8.26 8.54
N THR A 72 4.63 7.27 9.29
CA THR A 72 4.03 6.03 8.79
C THR A 72 2.69 5.74 9.46
N THR A 73 1.84 4.96 8.78
CA THR A 73 0.67 4.35 9.41
C THR A 73 0.75 2.82 9.31
N ALA A 74 0.39 2.17 10.41
CA ALA A 74 0.53 0.74 10.64
C ALA A 74 -0.82 0.07 10.85
N SER A 75 -0.97 -1.13 10.29
CA SER A 75 -2.15 -1.98 10.45
C SER A 75 -1.98 -3.03 11.57
N GLY A 76 -0.82 -3.06 12.22
CA GLY A 76 -0.50 -3.95 13.34
C GLY A 76 0.81 -3.57 14.01
N ILE A 77 1.14 -4.30 15.10
CA ILE A 77 2.30 -3.97 15.94
C ILE A 77 3.63 -4.05 15.17
N HIS A 78 3.82 -5.05 14.31
CA HIS A 78 5.09 -5.21 13.60
C HIS A 78 5.33 -4.10 12.58
N GLU A 79 4.29 -3.61 11.90
CA GLU A 79 4.40 -2.42 11.05
C GLU A 79 4.68 -1.17 11.88
N ALA A 80 4.07 -1.02 13.07
CA ALA A 80 4.31 0.12 13.95
C ALA A 80 5.76 0.14 14.48
N LEU A 81 6.31 -1.03 14.83
CA LEU A 81 7.72 -1.17 15.20
C LEU A 81 8.64 -0.81 14.03
N LEU A 82 8.38 -1.34 12.84
CA LEU A 82 9.15 -1.02 11.63
C LEU A 82 9.11 0.49 11.34
N GLY A 83 7.93 1.10 11.45
CA GLY A 83 7.77 2.55 11.29
C GLY A 83 8.63 3.34 12.28
N ARG A 84 8.63 2.93 13.54
CA ARG A 84 9.39 3.58 14.61
C ARG A 84 10.91 3.41 14.45
N GLU A 85 11.36 2.21 14.12
CA GLU A 85 12.79 1.87 14.09
C GLU A 85 13.48 2.38 12.82
N GLU A 86 12.82 2.27 11.65
CA GLU A 86 13.48 2.50 10.36
C GLU A 86 13.10 3.84 9.72
N PHE A 87 11.81 4.25 9.80
CA PHE A 87 11.33 5.46 9.12
C PHE A 87 11.43 6.72 9.98
N GLY A 88 11.24 6.59 11.30
CA GLY A 88 11.13 7.75 12.18
C GLY A 88 9.86 8.58 11.93
N GLY A 89 9.81 9.81 12.50
CA GLY A 89 8.63 10.65 12.40
C GLY A 89 7.46 10.13 13.22
N GLU A 90 6.23 10.47 12.80
CA GLU A 90 5.02 10.01 13.48
C GLU A 90 4.73 8.55 13.12
N VAL A 91 4.27 7.79 14.11
CA VAL A 91 3.74 6.43 13.91
C VAL A 91 2.27 6.43 14.28
N HIS A 92 1.42 6.24 13.28
CA HIS A 92 -0.01 6.05 13.46
C HIS A 92 -0.32 4.54 13.46
N ALA A 93 -1.34 4.13 14.21
CA ALA A 93 -1.76 2.74 14.25
C ALA A 93 -3.27 2.62 14.21
N TYR A 94 -3.76 1.70 13.40
CA TYR A 94 -5.15 1.28 13.36
C TYR A 94 -5.22 -0.23 13.12
N SER A 95 -6.08 -0.91 13.86
CA SER A 95 -6.46 -2.30 13.57
C SER A 95 -7.93 -2.50 13.92
N PRO A 96 -8.66 -3.40 13.22
CA PRO A 96 -10.04 -3.74 13.55
C PRO A 96 -10.21 -4.25 14.99
N ALA A 97 -9.18 -4.88 15.54
CA ALA A 97 -9.10 -5.29 16.94
C ALA A 97 -7.64 -5.37 17.40
N PHE A 98 -7.41 -5.21 18.69
CA PHE A 98 -6.09 -5.37 19.33
C PHE A 98 -6.11 -6.54 20.30
N LYS A 99 -5.01 -7.29 20.37
CA LYS A 99 -4.71 -8.13 21.53
C LYS A 99 -4.15 -7.25 22.66
N ASP A 100 -4.40 -7.62 23.91
CA ASP A 100 -3.96 -6.80 25.06
C ASP A 100 -2.44 -6.59 25.10
N GLU A 101 -1.68 -7.63 24.79
CA GLU A 101 -0.21 -7.58 24.69
C GLU A 101 0.30 -6.70 23.55
N GLU A 102 -0.37 -6.71 22.38
CA GLU A 102 -0.04 -5.85 21.25
C GLU A 102 -0.39 -4.39 21.56
N PHE A 103 -1.55 -4.16 22.17
CA PHE A 103 -1.96 -2.82 22.60
C PHE A 103 -0.94 -2.20 23.58
N ALA A 104 -0.48 -2.98 24.56
CA ALA A 104 0.54 -2.52 25.50
C ALA A 104 1.87 -2.16 24.81
N GLN A 105 2.23 -2.86 23.72
CA GLN A 105 3.40 -2.51 22.91
C GLN A 105 3.16 -1.27 22.06
N LEU A 106 1.97 -1.14 21.42
CA LEU A 106 1.61 0.03 20.64
C LEU A 106 1.66 1.31 21.47
N LEU A 107 1.26 1.28 22.75
CA LEU A 107 1.36 2.43 23.66
C LEU A 107 2.82 2.91 23.88
N ARG A 108 3.83 2.12 23.49
CA ARG A 108 5.25 2.49 23.61
C ARG A 108 5.79 3.13 22.32
N VAL A 109 5.18 2.83 21.17
CA VAL A 109 5.73 3.20 19.86
C VAL A 109 4.86 4.14 19.05
N ALA A 110 3.53 4.11 19.23
CA ALA A 110 2.60 4.95 18.46
C ALA A 110 2.53 6.38 18.99
N ASP A 111 2.29 7.33 18.09
CA ASP A 111 1.98 8.74 18.40
C ASP A 111 0.47 9.01 18.22
N HIS A 112 -0.18 8.28 17.31
CA HIS A 112 -1.63 8.29 17.10
C HIS A 112 -2.17 6.87 17.04
N MET A 113 -3.36 6.65 17.61
CA MET A 113 -4.06 5.38 17.52
C MET A 113 -5.55 5.59 17.25
N SER A 114 -6.09 4.92 16.25
CA SER A 114 -7.51 4.91 15.95
C SER A 114 -8.14 3.58 16.41
N PHE A 115 -9.17 3.67 17.23
CA PHE A 115 -10.01 2.53 17.61
C PHE A 115 -11.07 2.25 16.54
N ASN A 116 -11.44 0.99 16.38
CA ASN A 116 -12.43 0.58 15.40
C ASN A 116 -13.87 0.72 15.90
N SER A 117 -14.09 0.69 17.21
CA SER A 117 -15.40 0.77 17.84
C SER A 117 -15.36 1.45 19.19
N LEU A 118 -16.51 1.95 19.65
CA LEU A 118 -16.67 2.50 21.00
C LEU A 118 -16.43 1.46 22.10
N SER A 119 -16.81 0.21 21.87
CA SER A 119 -16.53 -0.88 22.82
C SER A 119 -15.03 -1.10 22.99
N GLN A 120 -14.26 -1.03 21.90
CA GLN A 120 -12.80 -1.11 21.94
C GLN A 120 -12.22 0.09 22.70
N TRP A 121 -12.69 1.31 22.44
CA TRP A 121 -12.28 2.50 23.20
C TRP A 121 -12.58 2.35 24.69
N LYS A 122 -13.79 1.97 25.06
CA LYS A 122 -14.21 1.75 26.46
C LYS A 122 -13.31 0.72 27.16
N ARG A 123 -12.96 -0.38 26.47
CA ARG A 123 -12.05 -1.42 26.99
C ARG A 123 -10.64 -0.90 27.28
N TYR A 124 -10.09 -0.11 26.40
CA TYR A 124 -8.68 0.31 26.48
C TYR A 124 -8.47 1.70 27.08
N ARG A 125 -9.53 2.46 27.33
CA ARG A 125 -9.46 3.87 27.79
C ARG A 125 -8.57 4.05 29.02
N ALA A 126 -8.70 3.21 30.03
CA ALA A 126 -7.91 3.32 31.27
C ALA A 126 -6.41 3.11 30.99
N ALA A 127 -6.04 2.11 30.21
CA ALA A 127 -4.65 1.84 29.82
C ALA A 127 -4.10 2.98 28.91
N ALA A 128 -4.91 3.49 28.00
CA ALA A 128 -4.58 4.61 27.13
C ALA A 128 -4.27 5.87 27.93
N GLN A 129 -5.10 6.19 28.92
CA GLN A 129 -4.93 7.38 29.81
C GLN A 129 -3.72 7.23 30.74
N ALA A 130 -3.35 6.00 31.13
CA ALA A 130 -2.18 5.70 31.95
C ALA A 130 -0.88 5.61 31.13
N ALA A 131 -0.93 5.75 29.80
CA ALA A 131 0.26 5.67 28.95
C ALA A 131 1.30 6.75 29.32
N LYS A 132 2.57 6.35 29.38
CA LYS A 132 3.67 7.27 29.70
C LYS A 132 3.99 8.24 28.55
N ARG A 133 3.70 7.83 27.31
CA ARG A 133 3.85 8.67 26.13
C ARG A 133 2.58 9.50 25.91
N LYS A 134 2.76 10.69 25.34
CA LYS A 134 1.63 11.45 24.80
C LYS A 134 1.20 10.82 23.49
N ILE A 135 0.04 10.20 23.49
CA ILE A 135 -0.56 9.56 22.31
C ILE A 135 -1.89 10.25 22.05
N SER A 136 -2.16 10.55 20.78
CA SER A 136 -3.44 11.09 20.35
C SER A 136 -4.36 9.94 19.90
N PHE A 137 -5.50 9.81 20.54
CA PHE A 137 -6.45 8.75 20.27
C PHE A 137 -7.60 9.25 19.39
N GLY A 138 -8.09 8.38 18.50
CA GLY A 138 -9.22 8.66 17.65
C GLY A 138 -10.10 7.44 17.42
N LEU A 139 -11.18 7.66 16.70
CA LEU A 139 -12.12 6.62 16.32
C LEU A 139 -12.19 6.52 14.80
N ARG A 140 -12.06 5.31 14.28
CA ARG A 140 -12.42 5.06 12.88
C ARG A 140 -13.92 5.02 12.76
N VAL A 141 -14.45 5.84 11.87
CA VAL A 141 -15.89 5.95 11.58
C VAL A 141 -16.19 5.48 10.17
N ASN A 142 -17.41 5.01 9.99
CA ASN A 142 -17.93 4.60 8.70
C ASN A 142 -18.94 5.65 8.21
N PRO A 143 -18.61 6.46 7.19
CA PRO A 143 -19.53 7.44 6.63
C PRO A 143 -20.68 6.83 5.82
N GLU A 144 -20.72 5.49 5.70
CA GLU A 144 -21.71 4.75 4.89
C GLU A 144 -21.78 5.26 3.45
N HIS A 145 -20.60 5.64 2.95
CA HIS A 145 -20.39 6.09 1.57
C HIS A 145 -19.07 5.50 1.07
N ALA A 146 -19.13 4.69 0.02
CA ALA A 146 -17.99 4.20 -0.72
C ALA A 146 -18.41 3.97 -2.18
N GLU A 147 -17.50 4.31 -3.10
CA GLU A 147 -17.72 4.16 -4.54
C GLU A 147 -16.78 3.08 -5.12
N VAL A 148 -16.37 2.13 -4.28
CA VAL A 148 -15.47 1.04 -4.66
C VAL A 148 -16.26 0.02 -5.50
N GLU A 149 -15.79 -0.25 -6.72
CA GLU A 149 -16.46 -1.16 -7.65
C GLU A 149 -16.43 -2.62 -7.18
N VAL A 150 -15.35 -3.02 -6.52
CA VAL A 150 -15.15 -4.41 -6.06
C VAL A 150 -15.54 -4.52 -4.60
N GLU A 151 -16.59 -5.28 -4.31
CA GLU A 151 -17.15 -5.41 -2.96
C GLU A 151 -16.13 -5.91 -1.92
N LEU A 152 -15.18 -6.76 -2.33
CA LEU A 152 -14.08 -7.22 -1.46
C LEU A 152 -13.30 -6.06 -0.83
N TYR A 153 -13.19 -4.93 -1.51
CA TYR A 153 -12.48 -3.74 -1.06
C TYR A 153 -13.39 -2.62 -0.54
N ASN A 154 -14.73 -2.88 -0.45
CA ASN A 154 -15.68 -1.89 0.04
C ASN A 154 -15.78 -1.92 1.57
N PRO A 155 -15.16 -0.96 2.30
CA PRO A 155 -15.20 -0.95 3.76
C PRO A 155 -16.55 -0.49 4.33
N CYS A 156 -17.45 0.04 3.50
CA CYS A 156 -18.79 0.48 3.87
C CYS A 156 -19.89 -0.52 3.48
N ALA A 157 -19.53 -1.71 2.97
CA ALA A 157 -20.49 -2.76 2.65
C ALA A 157 -21.30 -3.18 3.89
N SER A 158 -22.51 -3.66 3.67
CA SER A 158 -23.34 -4.21 4.74
C SER A 158 -22.61 -5.36 5.45
N GLY A 159 -22.57 -5.32 6.79
CA GLY A 159 -21.82 -6.29 7.58
C GLY A 159 -20.30 -6.07 7.63
N SER A 160 -19.80 -4.96 7.08
CA SER A 160 -18.38 -4.61 7.25
C SER A 160 -18.03 -4.44 8.72
N ARG A 161 -16.90 -5.05 9.12
CA ARG A 161 -16.37 -4.91 10.48
C ARG A 161 -15.60 -3.59 10.72
N LEU A 162 -15.51 -2.71 9.71
CA LEU A 162 -14.60 -1.57 9.69
C LEU A 162 -15.30 -0.25 10.00
N GLY A 163 -14.94 0.34 11.15
CA GLY A 163 -15.39 1.65 11.56
C GLY A 163 -16.77 1.68 12.23
N THR A 164 -16.94 2.66 13.12
CA THR A 164 -18.16 2.90 13.89
C THR A 164 -19.17 3.66 13.04
N LEU A 165 -20.42 3.19 13.01
CA LEU A 165 -21.52 3.90 12.37
C LEU A 165 -21.94 5.11 13.20
N ARG A 166 -22.52 6.13 12.54
CA ARG A 166 -23.05 7.31 13.27
C ARG A 166 -24.12 6.90 14.32
N SER A 167 -24.96 5.92 13.97
CA SER A 167 -26.03 5.41 14.86
C SER A 167 -25.51 4.73 16.12
N GLU A 168 -24.25 4.31 16.17
CA GLU A 168 -23.63 3.69 17.36
C GLU A 168 -23.12 4.73 18.37
N ILE A 169 -22.97 5.99 17.95
CA ILE A 169 -22.58 7.11 18.84
C ILE A 169 -23.86 7.74 19.35
N THR A 170 -24.25 7.34 20.55
CA THR A 170 -25.56 7.76 21.15
C THR A 170 -25.47 9.07 21.93
N ASP A 171 -24.29 9.37 22.46
CA ASP A 171 -24.02 10.59 23.20
C ASP A 171 -22.63 11.14 22.86
N VAL A 172 -22.48 12.45 22.91
CA VAL A 172 -21.20 13.13 22.66
C VAL A 172 -20.10 12.67 23.62
N SER A 173 -20.46 12.30 24.85
CA SER A 173 -19.52 11.77 25.85
C SER A 173 -18.94 10.38 25.50
N ASP A 174 -19.56 9.65 24.56
CA ASP A 174 -18.96 8.42 24.02
C ASP A 174 -17.58 8.67 23.40
N LEU A 175 -17.33 9.90 22.94
CA LEU A 175 -16.06 10.34 22.34
C LEU A 175 -15.10 11.00 23.34
N ASP A 176 -15.41 11.03 24.63
CA ASP A 176 -14.54 11.68 25.63
C ASP A 176 -13.17 11.01 25.73
N GLY A 177 -12.13 11.81 25.57
CA GLY A 177 -10.74 11.39 25.51
C GLY A 177 -10.23 11.03 24.11
N LEU A 178 -11.11 11.07 23.09
CA LEU A 178 -10.72 10.98 21.69
C LEU A 178 -10.48 12.37 21.11
N GLU A 179 -9.42 12.51 20.34
CA GLU A 179 -8.96 13.77 19.76
C GLU A 179 -9.15 13.84 18.25
N GLY A 180 -9.49 12.72 17.61
CA GLY A 180 -9.65 12.67 16.17
C GLY A 180 -10.66 11.65 15.66
N LEU A 181 -11.06 11.82 14.40
CA LEU A 181 -11.82 10.85 13.64
C LEU A 181 -11.02 10.43 12.39
N HIS A 182 -11.20 9.18 12.02
CA HIS A 182 -10.54 8.57 10.88
C HIS A 182 -11.58 7.85 10.01
N PHE A 183 -11.57 8.06 8.71
CA PHE A 183 -12.29 7.22 7.75
C PHE A 183 -11.33 6.73 6.66
N HIS A 184 -11.60 5.55 6.12
CA HIS A 184 -10.86 5.00 5.00
C HIS A 184 -11.83 4.18 4.15
N THR A 185 -12.29 4.74 3.04
CA THR A 185 -13.41 4.23 2.25
C THR A 185 -13.09 4.16 0.75
N MET A 186 -11.91 4.56 0.36
CA MET A 186 -11.45 4.61 -1.03
C MET A 186 -10.50 3.46 -1.35
N CYS A 187 -10.53 3.03 -2.62
CA CYS A 187 -9.57 2.11 -3.20
C CYS A 187 -9.33 2.52 -4.66
N GLN A 188 -8.11 2.94 -4.99
CA GLN A 188 -7.67 3.33 -6.33
C GLN A 188 -8.54 4.44 -6.99
N GLN A 189 -8.92 5.47 -6.24
CA GLN A 189 -9.90 6.47 -6.67
C GLN A 189 -9.34 7.89 -6.73
N GLY A 190 -10.06 8.78 -7.40
CA GLY A 190 -9.71 10.17 -7.64
C GLY A 190 -10.13 11.13 -6.52
N ALA A 191 -9.72 12.39 -6.65
CA ALA A 191 -10.05 13.46 -5.71
C ALA A 191 -11.56 13.80 -5.69
N ASP A 192 -12.27 13.55 -6.78
CA ASP A 192 -13.71 13.73 -6.88
C ASP A 192 -14.48 12.78 -5.97
N VAL A 193 -14.05 11.52 -5.87
CA VAL A 193 -14.61 10.56 -4.91
C VAL A 193 -14.33 10.99 -3.48
N LEU A 194 -13.11 11.50 -3.20
CA LEU A 194 -12.81 12.06 -1.87
C LEU A 194 -13.74 13.24 -1.54
N GLN A 195 -14.01 14.12 -2.48
CA GLN A 195 -14.91 15.25 -2.27
C GLN A 195 -16.30 14.79 -1.81
N ARG A 196 -16.87 13.78 -2.49
CA ARG A 196 -18.16 13.21 -2.12
C ARG A 196 -18.12 12.47 -0.78
N THR A 197 -17.01 11.75 -0.52
CA THR A 197 -16.79 11.05 0.75
C THR A 197 -16.68 12.03 1.93
N VAL A 198 -15.96 13.13 1.77
CA VAL A 198 -15.87 14.19 2.79
C VAL A 198 -17.24 14.79 3.05
N ALA A 199 -18.05 15.05 2.03
CA ALA A 199 -19.41 15.56 2.21
C ALA A 199 -20.30 14.56 2.99
N ALA A 200 -20.20 13.26 2.71
CA ALA A 200 -20.91 12.22 3.45
C ALA A 200 -20.44 12.14 4.92
N PHE A 201 -19.13 12.22 5.14
CA PHE A 201 -18.53 12.28 6.48
C PHE A 201 -19.02 13.50 7.26
N GLU A 202 -18.97 14.70 6.67
CA GLU A 202 -19.46 15.93 7.28
C GLU A 202 -20.95 15.87 7.62
N SER A 203 -21.77 15.31 6.74
CA SER A 203 -23.21 15.15 6.96
C SER A 203 -23.54 14.27 8.17
N LYS A 204 -22.74 13.23 8.43
CA LYS A 204 -22.97 12.27 9.52
C LYS A 204 -22.26 12.63 10.81
N PHE A 205 -21.03 13.13 10.72
CA PHE A 205 -20.16 13.32 11.87
C PHE A 205 -19.79 14.79 12.12
N GLY A 206 -20.38 15.74 11.36
CA GLY A 206 -20.05 17.17 11.43
C GLY A 206 -20.21 17.77 12.82
N GLU A 207 -21.21 17.35 13.61
CA GLU A 207 -21.42 17.83 14.98
C GLU A 207 -20.23 17.56 15.92
N PHE A 208 -19.40 16.54 15.63
CA PHE A 208 -18.25 16.18 16.44
C PHE A 208 -16.97 16.91 16.04
N ILE A 209 -16.89 17.40 14.78
CA ILE A 209 -15.67 17.97 14.21
C ILE A 209 -15.12 19.16 15.01
N PRO A 210 -15.92 20.10 15.51
CA PRO A 210 -15.39 21.28 16.23
C PRO A 210 -14.57 20.96 17.47
N ARG A 211 -14.72 19.78 18.06
CA ARG A 211 -13.99 19.33 19.26
C ARG A 211 -12.70 18.55 18.93
N LEU A 212 -12.46 18.24 17.66
CA LEU A 212 -11.33 17.43 17.23
C LEU A 212 -10.06 18.27 17.07
N LYS A 213 -8.93 17.59 17.20
CA LYS A 213 -7.60 18.12 16.84
C LYS A 213 -7.19 17.70 15.44
N TRP A 214 -7.70 16.56 14.97
CA TRP A 214 -7.36 16.02 13.66
C TRP A 214 -8.48 15.20 13.06
N VAL A 215 -8.46 15.12 11.73
CA VAL A 215 -9.26 14.19 10.93
C VAL A 215 -8.37 13.49 9.93
N ASN A 216 -8.43 12.17 9.87
CA ASN A 216 -7.68 11.36 8.94
C ASN A 216 -8.61 10.89 7.82
N PHE A 217 -8.33 11.30 6.59
CA PHE A 217 -9.12 10.94 5.42
C PHE A 217 -8.75 9.55 4.85
N GLY A 218 -7.81 8.84 5.48
CA GLY A 218 -7.37 7.53 5.07
C GLY A 218 -6.52 7.52 3.81
N GLY A 219 -6.47 6.37 3.18
CA GLY A 219 -5.76 6.13 1.92
C GLY A 219 -6.70 5.72 0.79
N GLY A 220 -6.16 5.02 -0.20
CA GLY A 220 -6.90 4.60 -1.39
C GLY A 220 -6.97 5.67 -2.48
N HIS A 221 -6.24 6.76 -2.31
CA HIS A 221 -6.10 7.83 -3.29
C HIS A 221 -4.94 7.50 -4.25
N HIS A 222 -5.16 7.55 -5.54
CA HIS A 222 -4.13 7.43 -6.55
C HIS A 222 -3.41 8.76 -6.84
N ILE A 223 -2.97 9.46 -5.79
CA ILE A 223 -2.48 10.85 -5.84
C ILE A 223 -1.36 11.06 -6.86
N THR A 224 -0.48 10.07 -7.00
CA THR A 224 0.71 10.16 -7.87
C THR A 224 0.48 9.62 -9.27
N ARG A 225 -0.72 9.08 -9.52
CA ARG A 225 -1.09 8.58 -10.84
C ARG A 225 -1.22 9.70 -11.86
N PRO A 226 -0.72 9.53 -13.09
CA PRO A 226 -0.95 10.50 -14.16
C PRO A 226 -2.45 10.81 -14.34
N GLY A 227 -2.77 12.11 -14.41
CA GLY A 227 -4.15 12.55 -14.56
C GLY A 227 -4.97 12.67 -13.27
N TYR A 228 -4.39 12.38 -12.10
CA TYR A 228 -5.05 12.66 -10.82
C TYR A 228 -5.19 14.18 -10.61
N ASP A 229 -6.38 14.62 -10.20
CA ASP A 229 -6.67 16.05 -9.97
C ASP A 229 -6.11 16.50 -8.62
N LEU A 230 -4.84 16.93 -8.63
CA LEU A 230 -4.16 17.46 -7.42
C LEU A 230 -4.77 18.78 -6.95
N ASP A 231 -5.29 19.62 -7.85
CA ASP A 231 -5.87 20.90 -7.48
C ASP A 231 -7.20 20.69 -6.75
N LEU A 232 -8.00 19.75 -7.20
CA LEU A 232 -9.22 19.35 -6.49
C LEU A 232 -8.90 18.74 -5.12
N LEU A 233 -7.88 17.88 -5.00
CA LEU A 233 -7.46 17.33 -3.72
C LEU A 233 -7.09 18.44 -2.72
N VAL A 234 -6.24 19.37 -3.15
CA VAL A 234 -5.83 20.52 -2.34
C VAL A 234 -7.05 21.37 -1.94
N LYS A 235 -7.96 21.61 -2.89
CA LYS A 235 -9.19 22.35 -2.64
C LYS A 235 -10.09 21.66 -1.61
N VAL A 236 -10.32 20.36 -1.72
CA VAL A 236 -11.13 19.59 -0.75
C VAL A 236 -10.58 19.75 0.66
N ILE A 237 -9.27 19.64 0.84
CA ILE A 237 -8.61 19.74 2.14
C ILE A 237 -8.68 21.19 2.68
N THR A 238 -8.38 22.18 1.85
CA THR A 238 -8.40 23.59 2.26
C THR A 238 -9.81 24.07 2.59
N ASP A 239 -10.82 23.67 1.81
CA ASP A 239 -12.22 23.98 2.06
C ASP A 239 -12.71 23.35 3.37
N PHE A 240 -12.33 22.08 3.62
CA PHE A 240 -12.64 21.40 4.88
C PHE A 240 -12.07 22.19 6.08
N ARG A 241 -10.79 22.55 6.02
CA ARG A 241 -10.13 23.32 7.09
C ARG A 241 -10.68 24.73 7.22
N ALA A 242 -11.13 25.35 6.14
CA ALA A 242 -11.80 26.67 6.19
C ALA A 242 -13.15 26.58 6.89
N ARG A 243 -13.94 25.53 6.69
CA ARG A 243 -15.24 25.33 7.35
C ARG A 243 -15.12 24.99 8.83
N TRP A 244 -14.20 24.12 9.19
CA TRP A 244 -14.15 23.53 10.53
C TRP A 244 -13.07 24.13 11.44
N GLY A 245 -12.11 24.85 10.88
CA GLY A 245 -11.05 25.52 11.61
C GLY A 245 -9.65 25.09 11.20
N GLN A 246 -8.75 26.06 11.09
CA GLN A 246 -7.34 25.84 10.72
C GLN A 246 -6.55 25.01 11.76
N HIS A 247 -7.06 24.91 12.99
CA HIS A 247 -6.48 24.10 14.05
C HIS A 247 -6.63 22.59 13.81
N ILE A 248 -7.58 22.18 12.96
CA ILE A 248 -7.80 20.76 12.66
C ILE A 248 -6.74 20.30 11.66
N GLN A 249 -5.91 19.35 12.10
CA GLN A 249 -4.93 18.73 11.24
C GLN A 249 -5.61 17.67 10.38
N VAL A 250 -5.48 17.77 9.06
CA VAL A 250 -5.91 16.73 8.13
C VAL A 250 -4.74 15.80 7.84
N TYR A 251 -4.97 14.48 7.91
CA TYR A 251 -4.04 13.42 7.52
C TYR A 251 -4.51 12.67 6.30
N LEU A 252 -3.55 12.22 5.48
CA LEU A 252 -3.74 11.26 4.38
C LEU A 252 -2.81 10.08 4.59
N GLU A 253 -3.26 8.87 4.23
CA GLU A 253 -2.54 7.60 4.41
C GLU A 253 -2.34 6.84 3.09
N PRO A 254 -1.76 7.44 2.04
CA PRO A 254 -1.47 6.70 0.82
C PRO A 254 -0.44 5.57 1.10
N GLY A 255 -0.65 4.42 0.51
CA GLY A 255 0.31 3.32 0.49
C GLY A 255 0.75 3.04 -0.94
N GLU A 256 -0.17 2.57 -1.76
CA GLU A 256 0.05 2.27 -3.17
C GLU A 256 0.60 3.48 -3.95
N ALA A 257 0.02 4.67 -3.76
CA ALA A 257 0.46 5.89 -4.44
C ALA A 257 1.93 6.28 -4.18
N ILE A 258 2.59 5.71 -3.19
CA ILE A 258 4.03 5.92 -2.98
C ILE A 258 4.84 5.00 -3.89
N GLY A 259 4.46 3.73 -3.99
CA GLY A 259 5.15 2.71 -4.76
C GLY A 259 4.70 2.54 -6.21
N ILE A 260 3.55 3.08 -6.59
CA ILE A 260 2.99 2.92 -7.94
C ILE A 260 3.94 3.48 -9.01
N GLY A 261 4.15 2.70 -10.07
CA GLY A 261 5.02 3.09 -11.17
C GLY A 261 6.49 3.24 -10.78
N THR A 262 6.99 2.58 -9.72
CA THR A 262 8.36 2.79 -9.23
C THR A 262 9.27 1.56 -9.32
N GLY A 263 8.74 0.39 -9.60
CA GLY A 263 9.59 -0.80 -9.67
C GLY A 263 8.94 -2.01 -10.33
N VAL A 264 9.72 -3.05 -10.46
CA VAL A 264 9.42 -4.25 -11.23
C VAL A 264 9.74 -5.51 -10.42
N LEU A 265 9.18 -6.64 -10.85
CA LEU A 265 9.58 -7.98 -10.42
C LEU A 265 10.22 -8.71 -11.60
N VAL A 266 11.48 -9.07 -11.45
CA VAL A 266 12.25 -9.80 -12.47
C VAL A 266 12.13 -11.30 -12.21
N GLY A 267 11.76 -12.06 -13.22
CA GLY A 267 11.75 -13.52 -13.20
C GLY A 267 12.58 -14.11 -14.34
N THR A 268 12.76 -15.43 -14.33
CA THR A 268 13.51 -16.18 -15.34
C THR A 268 12.68 -17.35 -15.86
N VAL A 269 12.70 -17.56 -17.17
CA VAL A 269 12.13 -18.76 -17.81
C VAL A 269 13.02 -19.95 -17.48
N LEU A 270 12.45 -20.95 -16.81
CA LEU A 270 13.14 -22.16 -16.37
C LEU A 270 12.96 -23.32 -17.34
N ASP A 271 11.77 -23.43 -17.95
CA ASP A 271 11.46 -24.50 -18.89
C ASP A 271 10.36 -24.06 -19.86
N LEU A 272 10.28 -24.75 -21.01
CA LEU A 272 9.26 -24.51 -22.03
C LEU A 272 8.62 -25.87 -22.38
N VAL A 273 7.31 -25.97 -22.25
CA VAL A 273 6.57 -27.19 -22.53
C VAL A 273 5.33 -26.90 -23.38
N HIS A 274 4.90 -27.91 -24.15
CA HIS A 274 3.66 -27.83 -24.94
C HIS A 274 2.61 -28.83 -24.43
N LYS A 275 1.42 -28.32 -24.08
CA LYS A 275 0.28 -29.12 -23.61
C LYS A 275 -1.03 -28.62 -24.26
N GLY A 276 -1.08 -28.64 -25.60
CA GLY A 276 -2.16 -28.01 -26.37
C GLY A 276 -2.03 -26.48 -26.45
N VAL A 277 -1.29 -25.87 -25.53
CA VAL A 277 -0.81 -24.49 -25.55
C VAL A 277 0.68 -24.49 -25.19
N ASP A 278 1.41 -23.46 -25.62
CA ASP A 278 2.78 -23.25 -25.21
C ASP A 278 2.81 -22.68 -23.80
N ILE A 279 3.63 -23.25 -22.92
CA ILE A 279 3.74 -22.89 -21.52
C ILE A 279 5.19 -22.58 -21.22
N ALA A 280 5.43 -21.41 -20.60
CA ALA A 280 6.71 -21.07 -20.01
C ALA A 280 6.61 -21.24 -18.50
N ILE A 281 7.43 -22.11 -17.92
CA ILE A 281 7.59 -22.29 -16.49
C ILE A 281 8.64 -21.30 -16.01
N ILE A 282 8.29 -20.46 -15.03
CA ILE A 282 9.14 -19.39 -14.55
C ILE A 282 9.33 -19.46 -13.02
N ASP A 283 10.37 -18.81 -12.52
CA ASP A 283 10.68 -18.77 -11.07
C ASP A 283 9.86 -17.72 -10.28
N VAL A 284 9.02 -16.93 -10.94
CA VAL A 284 8.02 -16.09 -10.29
C VAL A 284 6.72 -16.89 -10.15
N SER A 285 6.11 -16.83 -8.96
CA SER A 285 4.88 -17.54 -8.63
C SER A 285 3.73 -16.57 -8.38
N ALA A 286 2.57 -16.81 -8.97
CA ALA A 286 1.35 -16.08 -8.64
C ALA A 286 1.02 -16.29 -7.16
N THR A 287 1.04 -17.55 -6.68
CA THR A 287 0.73 -17.90 -5.28
C THR A 287 1.69 -17.26 -4.26
N CYS A 288 3.00 -17.27 -4.56
CA CYS A 288 4.03 -16.84 -3.62
C CYS A 288 4.39 -15.36 -3.73
N HIS A 289 4.40 -14.81 -4.94
CA HIS A 289 4.99 -13.51 -5.22
C HIS A 289 3.98 -12.48 -5.72
N MET A 290 2.86 -12.93 -6.29
CA MET A 290 1.84 -12.07 -6.90
C MET A 290 0.42 -12.54 -6.50
N PRO A 291 0.11 -12.72 -5.20
CA PRO A 291 -1.14 -13.36 -4.78
C PRO A 291 -2.40 -12.60 -5.25
N ASP A 292 -2.33 -11.29 -5.45
CA ASP A 292 -3.47 -10.51 -5.94
C ASP A 292 -3.90 -10.91 -7.36
N THR A 293 -3.02 -11.53 -8.15
CA THR A 293 -3.40 -12.09 -9.47
C THR A 293 -4.39 -13.26 -9.34
N LEU A 294 -4.43 -13.92 -8.17
CA LEU A 294 -5.35 -15.02 -7.85
C LEU A 294 -6.51 -14.58 -6.94
N GLU A 295 -6.23 -13.74 -5.94
CA GLU A 295 -7.22 -13.26 -4.95
C GLU A 295 -8.21 -12.28 -5.57
N MET A 296 -7.72 -11.42 -6.44
CA MET A 296 -8.49 -10.46 -7.21
C MET A 296 -7.89 -10.35 -8.61
N PRO A 297 -8.31 -11.24 -9.54
CA PRO A 297 -7.65 -11.39 -10.83
C PRO A 297 -7.46 -10.07 -11.58
N TYR A 298 -6.21 -9.72 -11.79
CA TYR A 298 -5.78 -8.65 -12.66
C TYR A 298 -4.62 -9.16 -13.53
N ARG A 299 -4.37 -8.47 -14.63
CA ARG A 299 -3.26 -8.78 -15.52
C ARG A 299 -2.08 -7.88 -15.21
N ALA A 300 -0.98 -8.45 -14.76
CA ALA A 300 0.28 -7.73 -14.64
C ALA A 300 0.88 -7.48 -16.02
N ASP A 301 1.32 -6.27 -16.31
CA ASP A 301 2.03 -5.98 -17.55
C ASP A 301 3.45 -6.55 -17.50
N ILE A 302 3.95 -6.95 -18.67
CA ILE A 302 5.33 -7.45 -18.84
C ILE A 302 6.03 -6.57 -19.86
N LEU A 303 7.26 -6.17 -19.56
CA LEU A 303 8.11 -5.41 -20.48
C LEU A 303 8.31 -6.22 -21.78
N ASP A 304 7.99 -5.63 -22.92
CA ASP A 304 8.01 -6.24 -24.25
C ASP A 304 7.05 -7.44 -24.43
N GLY A 305 6.09 -7.62 -23.50
CA GLY A 305 4.97 -8.55 -23.64
C GLY A 305 3.67 -7.82 -23.94
N ASP A 306 2.69 -8.54 -24.48
CA ASP A 306 1.36 -8.00 -24.81
C ASP A 306 0.26 -9.05 -24.52
N LEU A 307 -0.99 -8.70 -24.80
CA LEU A 307 -2.15 -9.57 -24.72
C LEU A 307 -1.95 -10.82 -25.60
N PRO A 308 -2.53 -11.97 -25.23
CA PRO A 308 -2.42 -13.19 -26.03
C PRO A 308 -2.88 -12.94 -27.46
N GLY A 309 -2.10 -13.42 -28.42
CA GLY A 309 -2.38 -13.29 -29.86
C GLY A 309 -2.12 -11.91 -30.47
N LYS A 310 -1.64 -10.94 -29.71
CA LYS A 310 -1.23 -9.63 -30.25
C LYS A 310 0.12 -9.66 -30.93
N LEU A 311 1.05 -10.47 -30.40
CA LEU A 311 2.37 -10.71 -30.95
C LEU A 311 2.50 -12.15 -31.42
N ALA A 312 3.61 -12.48 -32.09
CA ALA A 312 3.77 -13.73 -32.84
C ALA A 312 3.71 -15.01 -32.00
N HIS A 313 4.18 -14.97 -30.76
CA HIS A 313 4.34 -16.15 -29.90
C HIS A 313 3.58 -15.98 -28.59
N THR A 314 2.57 -16.81 -28.35
CA THR A 314 1.74 -16.77 -27.14
C THR A 314 2.14 -17.90 -26.19
N TYR A 315 2.34 -17.56 -24.91
CA TYR A 315 2.66 -18.48 -23.85
C TYR A 315 1.75 -18.28 -22.64
N ARG A 316 1.39 -19.38 -21.99
CA ARG A 316 0.89 -19.39 -20.62
C ARG A 316 2.07 -19.34 -19.65
N LEU A 317 2.10 -18.37 -18.76
CA LEU A 317 3.14 -18.27 -17.74
C LEU A 317 2.69 -19.00 -16.48
N GLY A 318 3.30 -20.14 -16.20
CA GLY A 318 3.10 -20.94 -14.99
C GLY A 318 4.35 -20.93 -14.11
N SER A 319 4.21 -21.38 -12.88
CA SER A 319 5.28 -21.36 -11.90
C SER A 319 5.68 -22.75 -11.38
N VAL A 320 6.53 -22.76 -10.34
CA VAL A 320 7.19 -23.93 -9.78
C VAL A 320 6.47 -24.57 -8.60
N THR A 321 5.35 -24.00 -8.12
CA THR A 321 4.61 -24.59 -7.00
C THR A 321 3.79 -25.80 -7.44
N CYS A 322 3.39 -26.63 -6.48
CA CYS A 322 2.52 -27.79 -6.75
C CYS A 322 1.05 -27.41 -6.99
N LEU A 323 0.67 -26.14 -6.82
CA LEU A 323 -0.67 -25.68 -7.09
C LEU A 323 -0.91 -25.61 -8.60
N ALA A 324 -1.83 -26.43 -9.13
CA ALA A 324 -2.15 -26.44 -10.55
C ALA A 324 -2.61 -25.06 -11.09
N GLY A 325 -3.22 -24.24 -10.24
CA GLY A 325 -3.66 -22.88 -10.55
C GLY A 325 -2.59 -21.79 -10.36
N ASP A 326 -1.32 -22.15 -10.11
CA ASP A 326 -0.22 -21.17 -10.01
C ASP A 326 0.18 -20.69 -11.42
N ILE A 327 -0.71 -19.91 -12.00
CA ILE A 327 -0.62 -19.36 -13.35
C ILE A 327 -0.79 -17.87 -13.27
N ILE A 328 0.16 -17.11 -13.83
CA ILE A 328 0.11 -15.66 -13.85
C ILE A 328 -0.83 -15.16 -14.94
N GLY A 329 -0.79 -15.77 -16.11
CA GLY A 329 -1.66 -15.44 -17.24
C GLY A 329 -1.10 -15.87 -18.58
N ASP A 330 -1.85 -15.56 -19.63
CA ASP A 330 -1.42 -15.79 -21.02
C ASP A 330 -0.90 -14.49 -21.63
N TYR A 331 0.28 -14.53 -22.24
CA TYR A 331 0.98 -13.36 -22.80
C TYR A 331 1.56 -13.68 -24.17
N SER A 332 1.71 -12.68 -25.02
CA SER A 332 2.40 -12.84 -26.30
C SER A 332 3.68 -12.01 -26.37
N PHE A 333 4.63 -12.50 -27.16
CA PHE A 333 5.96 -11.92 -27.36
C PHE A 333 6.29 -11.88 -28.86
N ALA A 334 7.11 -10.90 -29.27
CA ALA A 334 7.51 -10.77 -30.68
C ALA A 334 8.42 -11.94 -31.10
N GLU A 335 9.32 -12.38 -30.21
CA GLU A 335 10.24 -13.50 -30.43
C GLU A 335 9.88 -14.67 -29.52
N PRO A 336 10.23 -15.92 -29.90
CA PRO A 336 10.03 -17.07 -29.03
C PRO A 336 10.81 -16.91 -27.72
N LEU A 337 10.17 -17.25 -26.59
CA LEU A 337 10.85 -17.29 -25.30
C LEU A 337 11.95 -18.37 -25.30
N LYS A 338 12.98 -18.14 -24.49
CA LYS A 338 14.13 -19.05 -24.32
C LYS A 338 14.35 -19.36 -22.84
N ILE A 339 14.77 -20.59 -22.54
CA ILE A 339 15.22 -20.93 -21.18
C ILE A 339 16.37 -19.99 -20.78
N GLY A 340 16.31 -19.46 -19.56
CA GLY A 340 17.23 -18.45 -19.05
C GLY A 340 16.85 -17.00 -19.40
N GLN A 341 15.85 -16.77 -20.25
CA GLN A 341 15.39 -15.42 -20.57
C GLN A 341 14.75 -14.76 -19.35
N ARG A 342 15.07 -13.47 -19.15
CA ARG A 342 14.45 -12.63 -18.10
C ARG A 342 13.10 -12.10 -18.57
N LEU A 343 12.12 -12.18 -17.69
CA LEU A 343 10.83 -11.52 -17.84
C LEU A 343 10.73 -10.44 -16.75
N VAL A 344 10.19 -9.29 -17.10
CA VAL A 344 10.13 -8.12 -16.21
C VAL A 344 8.66 -7.74 -16.04
N PHE A 345 8.09 -8.08 -14.89
CA PHE A 345 6.72 -7.71 -14.51
C PHE A 345 6.72 -6.30 -14.00
N MET A 346 5.87 -5.45 -14.60
CA MET A 346 5.82 -4.03 -14.34
C MET A 346 5.00 -3.72 -13.09
N ASP A 347 5.31 -2.61 -12.43
CA ASP A 347 4.56 -2.05 -11.28
C ASP A 347 4.41 -3.00 -10.08
N MET A 348 5.55 -3.54 -9.60
CA MET A 348 5.60 -4.58 -8.56
C MET A 348 6.18 -4.09 -7.21
N SER A 349 6.26 -2.76 -6.96
CA SER A 349 6.89 -2.22 -5.74
C SER A 349 5.96 -2.06 -4.56
N HIS A 350 4.64 -2.13 -4.75
CA HIS A 350 3.66 -1.91 -3.69
C HIS A 350 3.10 -3.23 -3.13
N TYR A 351 1.79 -3.47 -3.10
CA TYR A 351 1.16 -4.64 -2.48
C TYR A 351 1.81 -5.97 -2.84
N THR A 352 2.23 -6.17 -4.08
CA THR A 352 2.96 -7.37 -4.53
C THR A 352 4.21 -7.62 -3.70
N PHE A 353 4.95 -6.57 -3.33
CA PHE A 353 6.15 -6.67 -2.51
C PHE A 353 5.87 -7.12 -1.07
N VAL A 354 4.80 -6.60 -0.44
CA VAL A 354 4.50 -6.86 0.98
C VAL A 354 3.67 -8.12 1.23
N LYS A 355 3.03 -8.70 0.20
CA LYS A 355 2.15 -9.88 0.30
C LYS A 355 2.84 -11.20 -0.04
N ASN A 356 4.16 -11.27 -0.05
CA ASN A 356 4.90 -12.47 -0.42
C ASN A 356 4.77 -13.61 0.60
N THR A 357 4.79 -14.85 0.11
CA THR A 357 4.80 -16.08 0.91
C THR A 357 5.90 -17.02 0.44
N THR A 358 6.09 -18.13 1.17
CA THR A 358 7.09 -19.16 0.86
C THR A 358 6.43 -20.55 0.71
N PHE A 359 5.25 -20.61 0.13
CA PHE A 359 4.57 -21.88 -0.13
C PHE A 359 5.48 -22.82 -0.95
N ASN A 360 5.45 -24.13 -0.67
CA ASN A 360 6.34 -25.15 -1.24
C ASN A 360 7.85 -24.91 -1.03
N GLY A 361 8.25 -23.99 -0.14
CA GLY A 361 9.64 -23.61 0.02
C GLY A 361 10.19 -22.73 -1.11
N VAL A 362 9.32 -22.14 -1.94
CA VAL A 362 9.72 -21.18 -2.96
C VAL A 362 10.37 -19.97 -2.28
N PRO A 363 11.59 -19.58 -2.67
CA PRO A 363 12.28 -18.45 -2.05
C PRO A 363 11.52 -17.14 -2.26
N LEU A 364 11.57 -16.27 -1.25
CA LEU A 364 11.14 -14.88 -1.45
C LEU A 364 12.01 -14.21 -2.52
N PRO A 365 11.45 -13.31 -3.35
CA PRO A 365 12.24 -12.55 -4.31
C PRO A 365 13.29 -11.71 -3.59
N ALA A 366 14.50 -11.66 -4.14
CA ALA A 366 15.52 -10.74 -3.66
C ALA A 366 15.02 -9.29 -3.77
N ILE A 367 15.68 -8.38 -3.06
CA ILE A 367 15.35 -6.95 -3.05
C ILE A 367 16.54 -6.18 -3.59
N ALA A 368 16.31 -5.32 -4.57
CA ALA A 368 17.31 -4.44 -5.14
C ALA A 368 16.74 -3.03 -5.36
N THR A 369 17.64 -2.05 -5.41
CA THR A 369 17.32 -0.66 -5.75
C THR A 369 18.27 -0.18 -6.87
N PHE A 370 17.71 0.41 -7.91
CA PHE A 370 18.44 1.15 -8.93
C PHE A 370 18.49 2.62 -8.54
N ASP A 371 19.71 3.18 -8.44
CA ASP A 371 19.93 4.59 -8.20
C ASP A 371 20.38 5.28 -9.51
N PRO A 372 19.51 6.10 -10.14
CA PRO A 372 19.84 6.77 -11.39
C PRO A 372 20.97 7.81 -11.25
N ALA A 373 21.24 8.30 -10.03
CA ALA A 373 22.31 9.28 -9.81
C ALA A 373 23.70 8.67 -10.00
N VAL A 374 23.84 7.37 -9.77
CA VAL A 374 25.09 6.62 -9.96
C VAL A 374 25.01 5.60 -11.09
N GLY A 375 23.82 5.38 -11.66
CA GLY A 375 23.58 4.43 -12.75
C GLY A 375 23.79 2.96 -12.35
N GLN A 376 23.56 2.61 -11.07
CA GLN A 376 23.86 1.28 -10.55
C GLN A 376 22.66 0.66 -9.83
N THR A 377 22.54 -0.68 -9.98
CA THR A 377 21.61 -1.48 -9.22
C THR A 377 22.32 -2.16 -8.05
N GLN A 378 21.86 -1.90 -6.85
CA GLN A 378 22.37 -2.51 -5.62
C GLN A 378 21.40 -3.59 -5.13
N VAL A 379 21.88 -4.82 -4.93
CA VAL A 379 21.12 -5.86 -4.25
C VAL A 379 21.17 -5.59 -2.74
N ILE A 380 19.99 -5.31 -2.17
CA ILE A 380 19.83 -4.96 -0.75
C ILE A 380 19.74 -6.21 0.11
N ARG A 381 18.96 -7.21 -0.34
CA ARG A 381 18.74 -8.44 0.40
C ARG A 381 18.54 -9.63 -0.53
N ARG A 382 19.07 -10.77 -0.10
CA ARG A 382 18.79 -12.09 -0.64
C ARG A 382 18.12 -12.93 0.46
N PHE A 383 17.20 -13.78 0.06
CA PHE A 383 16.53 -14.72 0.96
C PHE A 383 17.01 -16.15 0.66
N GLY A 384 17.04 -16.98 1.70
CA GLY A 384 17.53 -18.34 1.60
C GLY A 384 16.78 -19.31 2.51
N TYR A 385 17.36 -20.50 2.69
CA TYR A 385 16.74 -21.56 3.47
C TYR A 385 16.39 -21.16 4.92
N ALA A 386 17.20 -20.31 5.54
CA ALA A 386 16.94 -19.83 6.91
C ALA A 386 15.63 -19.04 7.01
N ASP A 387 15.32 -18.21 6.01
CA ASP A 387 14.07 -17.41 5.96
C ASP A 387 12.83 -18.32 5.86
N TYR A 388 12.94 -19.43 5.14
CA TYR A 388 11.88 -20.45 5.08
C TYR A 388 11.78 -21.24 6.36
N LYS A 389 12.90 -21.80 6.84
CA LYS A 389 12.96 -22.69 8.00
C LYS A 389 12.47 -22.01 9.28
N ASN A 390 12.95 -20.79 9.57
CA ASN A 390 12.71 -20.10 10.83
C ASN A 390 11.24 -19.70 11.06
N ARG A 391 10.40 -19.73 10.04
CA ARG A 391 8.96 -19.51 10.24
C ARG A 391 8.17 -20.80 10.49
N LEU A 392 8.78 -21.97 10.36
CA LEU A 392 8.09 -23.26 10.47
C LEU A 392 8.24 -23.89 11.84
N SER A 393 9.32 -23.61 12.56
CA SER A 393 9.52 -24.05 13.95
C SER A 393 10.73 -23.35 14.59
#